data_cf3148413a38997f4df2328d229a8ef2
#
_entry.id   cf3148413a38997f4df2328d229a8ef2
#
_cell.length_a   1.000
_cell.length_b   1.000
_cell.length_c   1.000
_cell.angle_alpha   90.00
_cell.angle_beta   90.00
_cell.angle_gamma   90.00
#
_symmetry.space_group_name_H-M   'P 1'
#
loop_
_entity.id
_entity.type
_entity.pdbx_description
1 polymer ?
#
loop_
_entity_poly.entity_id
_entity_poly.type
_entity_poly.pdbx_seq_one_letter_code
_entity_poly.pdbx_strand_id
1 'polypeptide(L)'
;MLSNLFVIYLLFILIPNVLNLGFGSYEITKKGSIGWFYTANEVGAIISILMPFYLNEIINKKNKPIIFLSIIIIFYTLTTMGTKGPLLSFGIILIYYFIKYYKKIIKEKKYKTLGIMTTSFIIVILALMMIIPKTTFYKNIIIHLDFLKVEKISDFKNPKIIDHFIFSQRLTFLNNTVKIYNKSPISSKLLGVGYIDNYGTDQVSMKMIEMDYFDILFRQGIIGIVIIFGGIVMTINKKKRTKKINDVYLLSLFLSIILALLTGHVITSPSVSIYVALIIDLIYNGNIKEIENDKTRVCNC
;
A
#
# COMPACT_ATOMS: atom_id res chain seq x y z
N MET A 1 -17.94 6.05 -4.68
CA MET A 1 -17.41 5.08 -5.66
C MET A 1 -16.23 4.29 -5.11
N LEU A 2 -15.08 4.89 -4.81
CA LEU A 2 -13.87 4.16 -4.35
C LEU A 2 -14.08 3.37 -3.04
N SER A 3 -14.89 3.88 -2.12
CA SER A 3 -15.29 3.16 -0.90
C SER A 3 -16.06 1.87 -1.19
N ASN A 4 -17.00 1.92 -2.16
CA ASN A 4 -17.78 0.74 -2.56
C ASN A 4 -16.90 -0.30 -3.26
N LEU A 5 -15.94 0.15 -4.08
CA LEU A 5 -14.95 -0.74 -4.70
C LEU A 5 -14.13 -1.46 -3.64
N PHE A 6 -13.69 -0.76 -2.58
CA PHE A 6 -13.01 -1.41 -1.45
C PHE A 6 -13.86 -2.55 -0.85
N VAL A 7 -15.14 -2.30 -0.60
CA VAL A 7 -16.03 -3.33 -0.04
C VAL A 7 -16.16 -4.53 -0.98
N ILE A 8 -16.30 -4.29 -2.28
CA ILE A 8 -16.37 -5.37 -3.29
C ILE A 8 -15.09 -6.21 -3.25
N TYR A 9 -13.91 -5.60 -3.32
CA TYR A 9 -12.64 -6.33 -3.22
C TYR A 9 -12.52 -7.11 -1.90
N LEU A 10 -12.90 -6.47 -0.79
CA LEU A 10 -12.87 -7.12 0.53
C LEU A 10 -13.77 -8.36 0.58
N LEU A 11 -14.99 -8.28 0.02
CA LEU A 11 -15.93 -9.40 -0.04
C LEU A 11 -15.42 -10.52 -0.95
N PHE A 12 -14.82 -10.20 -2.10
CA PHE A 12 -14.22 -11.17 -3.02
C PHE A 12 -12.99 -11.88 -2.44
N ILE A 13 -12.40 -11.34 -1.37
CA ILE A 13 -11.37 -12.03 -0.59
C ILE A 13 -12.02 -12.80 0.57
N LEU A 14 -12.87 -12.14 1.34
CA LEU A 14 -13.43 -12.67 2.59
C LEU A 14 -14.34 -13.89 2.38
N ILE A 15 -15.29 -13.79 1.45
CA ILE A 15 -16.28 -14.84 1.21
C ILE A 15 -15.60 -16.15 0.77
N PRO A 16 -14.73 -16.16 -0.26
CA PRO A 16 -14.02 -17.37 -0.65
C PRO A 16 -13.11 -17.92 0.45
N ASN A 17 -12.53 -17.05 1.29
CA ASN A 17 -11.73 -17.50 2.43
C ASN A 17 -12.54 -18.24 3.47
N VAL A 18 -13.70 -17.72 3.83
CA VAL A 18 -14.61 -18.35 4.81
C VAL A 18 -15.14 -19.68 4.29
N LEU A 19 -15.42 -19.76 2.98
CA LEU A 19 -15.92 -20.97 2.32
C LEU A 19 -14.82 -21.97 1.93
N ASN A 20 -13.54 -21.65 2.17
CA ASN A 20 -12.38 -22.42 1.72
C ASN A 20 -12.34 -22.66 0.19
N LEU A 21 -12.84 -21.70 -0.58
CA LEU A 21 -12.88 -21.69 -2.05
C LEU A 21 -11.91 -20.68 -2.65
N GLY A 22 -11.07 -20.03 -1.84
CA GLY A 22 -10.15 -19.01 -2.28
C GLY A 22 -8.83 -19.57 -2.79
N PHE A 23 -8.21 -18.84 -3.75
CA PHE A 23 -6.86 -19.16 -4.22
C PHE A 23 -5.81 -18.85 -3.15
N GLY A 24 -4.72 -19.61 -3.16
CA GLY A 24 -3.61 -19.41 -2.23
C GLY A 24 -2.83 -18.13 -2.52
N SER A 25 -2.39 -17.46 -1.47
CA SER A 25 -1.46 -16.31 -1.59
C SER A 25 -0.04 -16.74 -1.94
N TYR A 26 0.30 -17.99 -1.71
CA TYR A 26 1.62 -18.59 -1.90
C TYR A 26 1.49 -20.01 -2.43
N GLU A 27 2.49 -20.43 -3.22
CA GLU A 27 2.45 -21.72 -3.91
C GLU A 27 3.01 -22.89 -3.08
N ILE A 28 3.99 -22.68 -2.18
CA ILE A 28 4.76 -23.78 -1.62
C ILE A 28 4.63 -23.89 -0.09
N THR A 29 5.27 -23.03 0.68
CA THR A 29 5.43 -23.24 2.13
C THR A 29 4.54 -22.36 2.99
N LYS A 30 4.34 -21.13 2.57
CA LYS A 30 3.51 -20.16 3.29
C LYS A 30 2.03 -20.39 2.99
N LYS A 31 1.20 -20.04 3.97
CA LYS A 31 -0.25 -20.16 3.86
C LYS A 31 -0.88 -18.78 3.71
N GLY A 32 -2.04 -18.74 3.13
CA GLY A 32 -2.86 -17.53 2.99
C GLY A 32 -3.84 -17.70 1.85
N SER A 33 -4.85 -16.83 1.79
CA SER A 33 -5.79 -16.84 0.69
C SER A 33 -6.09 -15.43 0.24
N ILE A 34 -6.08 -15.24 -1.05
CA ILE A 34 -6.40 -13.98 -1.74
C ILE A 34 -7.81 -13.99 -2.34
N GLY A 35 -8.65 -14.90 -1.87
CA GLY A 35 -10.01 -15.05 -2.41
C GLY A 35 -10.00 -15.52 -3.85
N TRP A 36 -10.74 -14.86 -4.72
CA TRP A 36 -10.83 -15.19 -6.15
C TRP A 36 -9.86 -14.37 -7.01
N PHE A 37 -8.77 -13.87 -6.45
CA PHE A 37 -7.72 -13.17 -7.19
C PHE A 37 -6.51 -14.07 -7.40
N TYR A 38 -5.70 -13.77 -8.44
CA TYR A 38 -4.53 -14.59 -8.80
C TYR A 38 -3.22 -14.02 -8.28
N THR A 39 -3.15 -12.70 -8.01
CA THR A 39 -1.90 -12.02 -7.66
C THR A 39 -1.99 -11.36 -6.30
N ALA A 40 -1.25 -11.87 -5.32
CA ALA A 40 -1.28 -11.40 -3.95
C ALA A 40 -0.78 -9.94 -3.80
N ASN A 41 0.27 -9.57 -4.55
CA ASN A 41 0.85 -8.23 -4.48
C ASN A 41 -0.10 -7.17 -5.04
N GLU A 42 -0.73 -7.44 -6.19
CA GLU A 42 -1.63 -6.49 -6.84
C GLU A 42 -2.92 -6.27 -6.04
N VAL A 43 -3.61 -7.35 -5.65
CA VAL A 43 -4.83 -7.20 -4.84
C VAL A 43 -4.52 -6.58 -3.48
N GLY A 44 -3.38 -6.91 -2.89
CA GLY A 44 -2.91 -6.30 -1.65
C GLY A 44 -2.68 -4.79 -1.80
N ALA A 45 -2.09 -4.37 -2.93
CA ALA A 45 -1.91 -2.95 -3.24
C ALA A 45 -3.25 -2.24 -3.46
N ILE A 46 -4.18 -2.83 -4.24
CA ILE A 46 -5.52 -2.26 -4.47
C ILE A 46 -6.27 -2.05 -3.14
N ILE A 47 -6.33 -3.07 -2.30
CA ILE A 47 -6.96 -2.98 -0.98
C ILE A 47 -6.32 -1.86 -0.15
N SER A 48 -5.01 -1.77 -0.13
CA SER A 48 -4.27 -0.75 0.62
C SER A 48 -4.57 0.68 0.14
N ILE A 49 -4.67 0.86 -1.17
CA ILE A 49 -4.94 2.15 -1.82
C ILE A 49 -6.39 2.60 -1.60
N LEU A 50 -7.33 1.67 -1.62
CA LEU A 50 -8.76 1.97 -1.48
C LEU A 50 -9.22 2.08 -0.03
N MET A 51 -8.55 1.44 0.92
CA MET A 51 -8.91 1.41 2.34
C MET A 51 -9.08 2.78 3.00
N PRO A 52 -8.24 3.80 2.73
CA PRO A 52 -8.42 5.14 3.30
C PRO A 52 -9.78 5.76 2.97
N PHE A 53 -10.31 5.54 1.77
CA PHE A 53 -11.63 6.05 1.35
C PHE A 53 -12.75 5.44 2.17
N TYR A 54 -12.73 4.12 2.33
CA TYR A 54 -13.73 3.40 3.10
C TYR A 54 -13.69 3.79 4.58
N LEU A 55 -12.50 3.78 5.20
CA LEU A 55 -12.37 4.13 6.60
C LEU A 55 -12.76 5.59 6.86
N ASN A 56 -12.42 6.52 5.96
CA ASN A 56 -12.85 7.91 6.09
C ASN A 56 -14.38 8.04 6.03
N GLU A 57 -15.04 7.30 5.15
CA GLU A 57 -16.49 7.34 5.02
C GLU A 57 -17.20 6.82 6.29
N ILE A 58 -16.81 5.65 6.81
CA ILE A 58 -17.45 5.07 8.00
C ILE A 58 -17.17 5.90 9.26
N ILE A 59 -15.96 6.45 9.37
CA ILE A 59 -15.59 7.32 10.50
C ILE A 59 -16.42 8.60 10.48
N ASN A 60 -16.67 9.20 9.31
CA ASN A 60 -17.49 10.40 9.17
C ASN A 60 -18.96 10.15 9.50
N LYS A 61 -19.48 8.95 9.25
CA LYS A 61 -20.84 8.54 9.66
C LYS A 61 -21.01 8.43 11.19
N LYS A 62 -19.90 8.43 11.96
CA LYS A 62 -19.87 8.41 13.44
C LYS A 62 -20.59 7.23 14.08
N ASN A 63 -20.89 6.19 13.35
CA ASN A 63 -21.52 4.98 13.88
C ASN A 63 -20.46 4.06 14.47
N LYS A 64 -20.26 4.14 15.78
CA LYS A 64 -19.20 3.39 16.49
C LYS A 64 -19.25 1.87 16.30
N PRO A 65 -20.40 1.19 16.40
CA PRO A 65 -20.50 -0.25 16.15
C PRO A 65 -20.04 -0.65 14.73
N ILE A 66 -20.46 0.12 13.72
CA ILE A 66 -20.07 -0.17 12.32
C ILE A 66 -18.56 0.04 12.14
N ILE A 67 -17.98 1.10 12.72
CA ILE A 67 -16.53 1.35 12.65
C ILE A 67 -15.78 0.16 13.27
N PHE A 68 -16.18 -0.26 14.47
CA PHE A 68 -15.52 -1.34 15.18
C PHE A 68 -15.61 -2.68 14.40
N LEU A 69 -16.79 -3.03 13.94
CA LEU A 69 -17.01 -4.23 13.14
C LEU A 69 -16.20 -4.22 11.84
N SER A 70 -16.17 -3.08 11.15
CA SER A 70 -15.37 -2.92 9.92
C SER A 70 -13.88 -3.11 10.17
N ILE A 71 -13.33 -2.56 11.26
CA ILE A 71 -11.92 -2.73 11.63
C ILE A 71 -11.60 -4.21 11.88
N ILE A 72 -12.48 -4.94 12.58
CA ILE A 72 -12.30 -6.37 12.82
C ILE A 72 -12.32 -7.16 11.52
N ILE A 73 -13.31 -6.92 10.66
CA ILE A 73 -13.43 -7.62 9.37
C ILE A 73 -12.20 -7.35 8.49
N ILE A 74 -11.78 -6.10 8.37
CA ILE A 74 -10.58 -5.74 7.62
C ILE A 74 -9.36 -6.45 8.19
N PHE A 75 -9.12 -6.36 9.50
CA PHE A 75 -7.99 -7.01 10.16
C PHE A 75 -7.99 -8.52 9.93
N TYR A 76 -9.13 -9.18 10.11
CA TYR A 76 -9.28 -10.60 9.84
C TYR A 76 -8.92 -10.95 8.40
N THR A 77 -9.50 -10.24 7.42
CA THR A 77 -9.23 -10.48 6.00
C THR A 77 -7.75 -10.29 5.67
N LEU A 78 -7.12 -9.21 6.15
CA LEU A 78 -5.71 -8.94 5.87
C LEU A 78 -4.77 -9.97 6.50
N THR A 79 -5.09 -10.46 7.69
CA THR A 79 -4.29 -11.50 8.35
C THR A 79 -4.45 -12.87 7.71
N THR A 80 -5.64 -13.19 7.13
CA THR A 80 -5.85 -14.42 6.36
C THR A 80 -5.19 -14.39 5.00
N MET A 81 -5.02 -13.23 4.38
CA MET A 81 -4.19 -13.08 3.17
C MET A 81 -2.72 -13.48 3.44
N GLY A 82 -2.23 -13.26 4.63
CA GLY A 82 -0.88 -13.64 5.04
C GLY A 82 0.24 -12.79 4.42
N THR A 83 -0.08 -11.69 3.72
CA THR A 83 0.87 -10.79 3.05
C THR A 83 1.23 -9.59 3.93
N LYS A 84 2.46 -9.04 3.78
CA LYS A 84 2.97 -7.96 4.63
C LYS A 84 2.43 -6.58 4.26
N GLY A 85 2.32 -6.29 2.97
CA GLY A 85 2.00 -4.96 2.45
C GLY A 85 0.65 -4.40 2.93
N PRO A 86 -0.47 -5.12 2.75
CA PRO A 86 -1.79 -4.65 3.18
C PRO A 86 -1.91 -4.44 4.68
N LEU A 87 -1.28 -5.32 5.48
CA LEU A 87 -1.30 -5.19 6.93
C LEU A 87 -0.48 -3.98 7.41
N LEU A 88 0.67 -3.73 6.78
CA LEU A 88 1.46 -2.50 7.02
C LEU A 88 0.65 -1.25 6.68
N SER A 89 -0.03 -1.24 5.54
CA SER A 89 -0.88 -0.12 5.11
C SER A 89 -2.02 0.12 6.10
N PHE A 90 -2.66 -0.93 6.59
CA PHE A 90 -3.68 -0.84 7.62
C PHE A 90 -3.15 -0.19 8.91
N GLY A 91 -1.97 -0.62 9.38
CA GLY A 91 -1.31 0.00 10.52
C GLY A 91 -1.02 1.48 10.32
N ILE A 92 -0.48 1.87 9.16
CA ILE A 92 -0.21 3.28 8.81
C ILE A 92 -1.51 4.11 8.83
N ILE A 93 -2.61 3.59 8.28
CA ILE A 93 -3.90 4.27 8.26
C ILE A 93 -4.45 4.45 9.67
N LEU A 94 -4.39 3.43 10.52
CA LEU A 94 -4.84 3.52 11.91
C LEU A 94 -4.03 4.56 12.69
N ILE A 95 -2.70 4.57 12.54
CA ILE A 95 -1.81 5.57 13.16
C ILE A 95 -2.15 6.97 12.66
N TYR A 96 -2.38 7.13 11.35
CA TYR A 96 -2.77 8.42 10.78
C TYR A 96 -4.05 8.96 11.41
N TYR A 97 -5.12 8.14 11.50
CA TYR A 97 -6.37 8.58 12.13
C TYR A 97 -6.21 8.82 13.63
N PHE A 98 -5.43 8.00 14.32
CA PHE A 98 -5.12 8.22 15.73
C PHE A 98 -4.47 9.59 15.94
N ILE A 99 -3.41 9.91 15.20
CA ILE A 99 -2.72 11.22 15.29
C ILE A 99 -3.65 12.37 14.95
N LYS A 100 -4.47 12.22 13.90
CA LYS A 100 -5.43 13.25 13.47
C LYS A 100 -6.45 13.57 14.57
N TYR A 101 -7.03 12.56 15.19
CA TYR A 101 -7.98 12.74 16.30
C TYR A 101 -7.30 13.22 17.57
N TYR A 102 -6.11 12.71 17.86
CA TYR A 102 -5.32 13.16 19.01
C TYR A 102 -5.06 14.66 18.94
N LYS A 103 -4.57 15.16 17.81
CA LYS A 103 -4.36 16.60 17.58
C LYS A 103 -5.64 17.43 17.72
N LYS A 104 -6.77 16.92 17.24
CA LYS A 104 -8.08 17.56 17.36
C LYS A 104 -8.50 17.70 18.83
N ILE A 105 -8.41 16.62 19.60
CA ILE A 105 -8.81 16.58 21.03
C ILE A 105 -7.95 17.53 21.87
N ILE A 106 -6.64 17.59 21.61
CA ILE A 106 -5.75 18.55 22.29
C ILE A 106 -6.18 20.00 21.99
N LYS A 107 -6.45 20.31 20.71
CA LYS A 107 -6.90 21.65 20.31
C LYS A 107 -8.22 22.04 20.99
N GLU A 108 -9.12 21.08 21.19
CA GLU A 108 -10.40 21.26 21.87
C GLU A 108 -10.27 21.23 23.42
N LYS A 109 -9.07 21.05 23.98
CA LYS A 109 -8.76 20.94 25.41
C LYS A 109 -9.59 19.89 26.18
N LYS A 110 -10.01 18.82 25.49
CA LYS A 110 -10.83 17.73 26.05
C LYS A 110 -9.96 16.62 26.68
N TYR A 111 -9.25 16.91 27.75
CA TYR A 111 -8.27 16.03 28.39
C TYR A 111 -8.85 14.69 28.85
N LYS A 112 -10.09 14.65 29.35
CA LYS A 112 -10.79 13.41 29.75
C LYS A 112 -10.95 12.47 28.52
N THR A 113 -11.36 13.03 27.39
CA THR A 113 -11.50 12.26 26.12
C THR A 113 -10.14 11.79 25.62
N LEU A 114 -9.09 12.60 25.80
CA LEU A 114 -7.71 12.23 25.46
C LEU A 114 -7.25 11.00 26.28
N GLY A 115 -7.49 11.01 27.60
CA GLY A 115 -7.18 9.87 28.45
C GLY A 115 -7.89 8.59 28.02
N ILE A 116 -9.20 8.65 27.75
CA ILE A 116 -9.99 7.51 27.29
C ILE A 116 -9.44 6.99 25.94
N MET A 117 -9.09 7.88 25.02
CA MET A 117 -8.59 7.49 23.70
C MET A 117 -7.22 6.82 23.78
N THR A 118 -6.29 7.35 24.59
CA THR A 118 -4.96 6.75 24.80
C THR A 118 -5.07 5.39 25.48
N THR A 119 -5.89 5.27 26.52
CA THR A 119 -6.13 4.00 27.20
C THR A 119 -6.74 2.96 26.25
N SER A 120 -7.76 3.35 25.47
CA SER A 120 -8.38 2.46 24.47
C SER A 120 -7.37 2.01 23.43
N PHE A 121 -6.48 2.90 22.97
CA PHE A 121 -5.42 2.55 22.01
C PHE A 121 -4.42 1.54 22.57
N ILE A 122 -4.02 1.70 23.83
CA ILE A 122 -3.15 0.73 24.51
C ILE A 122 -3.84 -0.63 24.63
N ILE A 123 -5.10 -0.67 25.02
CA ILE A 123 -5.89 -1.90 25.12
C ILE A 123 -5.96 -2.60 23.75
N VAL A 124 -6.17 -1.86 22.66
CA VAL A 124 -6.19 -2.41 21.30
C VAL A 124 -4.83 -3.00 20.93
N ILE A 125 -3.72 -2.33 21.25
CA ILE A 125 -2.37 -2.85 21.00
C ILE A 125 -2.15 -4.17 21.77
N LEU A 126 -2.51 -4.21 23.04
CA LEU A 126 -2.39 -5.42 23.85
C LEU A 126 -3.24 -6.57 23.29
N ALA A 127 -4.48 -6.29 22.87
CA ALA A 127 -5.34 -7.28 22.23
C ALA A 127 -4.73 -7.79 20.91
N LEU A 128 -4.17 -6.90 20.09
CA LEU A 128 -3.47 -7.29 18.85
C LEU A 128 -2.25 -8.17 19.14
N MET A 129 -1.46 -7.87 20.16
CA MET A 129 -0.33 -8.72 20.58
C MET A 129 -0.76 -10.14 20.96
N MET A 130 -1.96 -10.31 21.53
CA MET A 130 -2.52 -11.63 21.87
C MET A 130 -3.12 -12.37 20.66
N ILE A 131 -3.66 -11.64 19.69
CA ILE A 131 -4.36 -12.22 18.54
C ILE A 131 -3.39 -12.53 17.40
N ILE A 132 -2.43 -11.65 17.11
CA ILE A 132 -1.47 -11.78 16.00
C ILE A 132 -0.79 -13.15 15.96
N PRO A 133 -0.29 -13.74 17.08
CA PRO A 133 0.37 -15.04 17.06
C PRO A 133 -0.50 -16.20 16.54
N LYS A 134 -1.83 -16.04 16.59
CA LYS A 134 -2.79 -17.05 16.12
C LYS A 134 -3.12 -16.93 14.64
N THR A 135 -2.66 -15.83 13.97
CA THR A 135 -3.01 -15.53 12.59
C THR A 135 -2.13 -16.26 11.58
N THR A 136 -2.65 -16.45 10.37
CA THR A 136 -1.88 -16.97 9.23
C THR A 136 -0.67 -16.08 8.89
N PHE A 137 -0.83 -14.77 9.02
CA PHE A 137 0.26 -13.81 8.83
C PHE A 137 1.47 -14.09 9.75
N TYR A 138 1.24 -14.31 11.05
CA TYR A 138 2.31 -14.61 12.00
C TYR A 138 2.98 -15.96 11.70
N LYS A 139 2.18 -16.99 11.38
CA LYS A 139 2.72 -18.30 10.98
C LYS A 139 3.64 -18.17 9.76
N ASN A 140 3.28 -17.33 8.78
CA ASN A 140 4.15 -17.06 7.64
C ASN A 140 5.44 -16.32 8.01
N ILE A 141 5.41 -15.45 9.01
CA ILE A 141 6.62 -14.81 9.55
C ILE A 141 7.54 -15.87 10.16
N ILE A 142 7.02 -16.75 11.02
CA ILE A 142 7.82 -17.82 11.66
C ILE A 142 8.43 -18.74 10.59
N ILE A 143 7.62 -19.25 9.66
CA ILE A 143 8.13 -20.08 8.54
C ILE A 143 9.27 -19.36 7.79
N HIS A 144 9.15 -18.05 7.59
CA HIS A 144 10.19 -17.28 6.90
C HIS A 144 11.45 -17.09 7.74
N LEU A 145 11.33 -16.89 9.06
CA LEU A 145 12.46 -16.79 9.98
C LEU A 145 13.20 -18.13 10.10
N ASP A 146 12.46 -19.23 10.21
CA ASP A 146 13.02 -20.59 10.24
C ASP A 146 13.78 -20.90 8.94
N PHE A 147 13.21 -20.55 7.78
CA PHE A 147 13.90 -20.70 6.51
C PHE A 147 15.22 -19.92 6.45
N LEU A 148 15.25 -18.71 7.02
CA LEU A 148 16.45 -17.86 7.09
C LEU A 148 17.40 -18.25 8.25
N LYS A 149 17.04 -19.23 9.07
CA LYS A 149 17.79 -19.66 10.25
C LYS A 149 18.08 -18.51 11.24
N VAL A 150 17.08 -17.64 11.43
CA VAL A 150 17.15 -16.50 12.34
C VAL A 150 16.76 -16.97 13.74
N GLU A 151 17.71 -17.02 14.66
CA GLU A 151 17.49 -17.42 16.06
C GLU A 151 17.47 -16.20 17.01
N LYS A 152 18.19 -15.15 16.66
CA LYS A 152 18.37 -13.96 17.51
C LYS A 152 18.14 -12.67 16.73
N ILE A 153 17.74 -11.63 17.45
CA ILE A 153 17.57 -10.27 16.87
C ILE A 153 18.90 -9.77 16.26
N SER A 154 20.05 -10.18 16.84
CA SER A 154 21.37 -9.84 16.29
C SER A 154 21.60 -10.31 14.85
N ASP A 155 20.90 -11.37 14.42
CA ASP A 155 21.07 -11.95 13.08
C ASP A 155 20.57 -11.01 11.99
N PHE A 156 19.65 -10.11 12.33
CA PHE A 156 19.23 -9.02 11.44
C PHE A 156 20.30 -7.96 11.15
N LYS A 157 21.49 -8.02 11.79
CA LYS A 157 22.64 -7.23 11.34
C LYS A 157 23.20 -7.71 10.01
N ASN A 158 22.89 -8.93 9.58
CA ASN A 158 23.28 -9.45 8.27
C ASN A 158 22.41 -8.84 7.17
N PRO A 159 22.99 -8.07 6.21
CA PRO A 159 22.23 -7.43 5.13
C PRO A 159 21.45 -8.43 4.27
N LYS A 160 21.96 -9.65 4.10
CA LYS A 160 21.28 -10.70 3.33
C LYS A 160 19.99 -11.15 4.00
N ILE A 161 19.97 -11.25 5.33
CA ILE A 161 18.76 -11.61 6.09
C ILE A 161 17.72 -10.50 5.97
N ILE A 162 18.14 -9.23 6.09
CA ILE A 162 17.25 -8.07 5.89
C ILE A 162 16.66 -8.07 4.49
N ASP A 163 17.49 -8.28 3.46
CA ASP A 163 17.03 -8.31 2.07
C ASP A 163 15.99 -9.43 1.85
N HIS A 164 16.29 -10.64 2.30
CA HIS A 164 15.33 -11.75 2.21
C HIS A 164 14.05 -11.51 3.01
N PHE A 165 14.18 -11.06 4.26
CA PHE A 165 13.04 -10.93 5.15
C PHE A 165 12.13 -9.74 4.81
N ILE A 166 12.69 -8.56 4.54
CA ILE A 166 11.93 -7.33 4.27
C ILE A 166 11.65 -7.18 2.78
N PHE A 167 12.67 -7.32 1.92
CA PHE A 167 12.61 -6.98 0.51
C PHE A 167 12.44 -8.20 -0.41
N SER A 168 12.33 -9.42 0.12
CA SER A 168 12.14 -10.65 -0.70
C SER A 168 13.22 -10.80 -1.79
N GLN A 169 14.50 -10.54 -1.46
CA GLN A 169 15.69 -10.53 -2.32
C GLN A 169 15.74 -9.40 -3.37
N ARG A 170 14.85 -8.42 -3.31
CA ARG A 170 14.80 -7.33 -4.31
C ARG A 170 16.07 -6.49 -4.33
N LEU A 171 16.74 -6.30 -3.17
CA LEU A 171 18.02 -5.57 -3.13
C LEU A 171 19.15 -6.34 -3.83
N THR A 172 19.13 -7.66 -3.73
CA THR A 172 20.08 -8.51 -4.48
C THR A 172 19.87 -8.36 -5.99
N PHE A 173 18.61 -8.42 -6.48
CA PHE A 173 18.30 -8.20 -7.90
C PHE A 173 18.65 -6.79 -8.34
N LEU A 174 18.33 -5.78 -7.52
CA LEU A 174 18.68 -4.38 -7.77
C LEU A 174 20.20 -4.22 -7.97
N ASN A 175 21.01 -4.76 -7.04
CA ASN A 175 22.46 -4.67 -7.14
C ASN A 175 23.01 -5.29 -8.42
N ASN A 176 22.47 -6.43 -8.87
CA ASN A 176 22.88 -7.06 -10.10
C ASN A 176 22.50 -6.21 -11.32
N THR A 177 21.26 -5.69 -11.34
CA THR A 177 20.78 -4.83 -12.42
C THR A 177 21.54 -3.51 -12.49
N VAL A 178 21.87 -2.89 -11.34
CA VAL A 178 22.70 -1.66 -11.29
C VAL A 178 24.09 -1.89 -11.92
N LYS A 179 24.72 -3.05 -11.71
CA LYS A 179 26.02 -3.36 -12.32
C LYS A 179 25.93 -3.38 -13.85
N ILE A 180 24.84 -3.93 -14.39
CA ILE A 180 24.59 -3.99 -15.84
C ILE A 180 24.27 -2.58 -16.36
N TYR A 181 23.39 -1.86 -15.70
CA TYR A 181 22.99 -0.49 -16.06
C TYR A 181 24.16 0.49 -16.09
N ASN A 182 25.08 0.39 -15.14
CA ASN A 182 26.26 1.24 -15.12
C ASN A 182 27.16 1.08 -16.35
N LYS A 183 27.21 -0.13 -16.91
CA LYS A 183 27.96 -0.45 -18.13
C LYS A 183 27.20 -0.12 -19.42
N SER A 184 25.91 0.18 -19.34
CA SER A 184 25.06 0.44 -20.49
C SER A 184 25.39 1.80 -21.14
N PRO A 185 25.15 1.97 -22.46
CA PRO A 185 25.34 3.23 -23.16
C PRO A 185 24.40 4.32 -22.62
N ILE A 186 24.76 5.58 -22.86
CA ILE A 186 23.99 6.75 -22.40
C ILE A 186 22.56 6.71 -22.94
N SER A 187 22.36 6.28 -24.19
CA SER A 187 21.02 6.13 -24.78
C SER A 187 20.11 5.23 -23.94
N SER A 188 20.61 4.08 -23.50
CA SER A 188 19.87 3.17 -22.63
C SER A 188 19.61 3.73 -21.24
N LYS A 189 20.52 4.58 -20.72
CA LYS A 189 20.30 5.28 -19.44
C LYS A 189 19.20 6.35 -19.54
N LEU A 190 19.12 7.04 -20.67
CA LEU A 190 18.11 8.09 -20.89
C LEU A 190 16.73 7.52 -21.25
N LEU A 191 16.68 6.57 -22.20
CA LEU A 191 15.43 6.05 -22.75
C LEU A 191 15.00 4.71 -22.16
N GLY A 192 15.89 4.06 -21.39
CA GLY A 192 15.69 2.70 -20.89
C GLY A 192 15.98 1.65 -21.95
N VAL A 193 15.73 0.40 -21.57
CA VAL A 193 15.95 -0.77 -22.43
C VAL A 193 14.66 -1.44 -22.89
N GLY A 194 13.52 -0.90 -22.47
CA GLY A 194 12.21 -1.49 -22.76
C GLY A 194 11.96 -2.79 -21.96
N TYR A 195 11.12 -3.64 -22.54
CA TYR A 195 10.71 -4.91 -21.92
C TYR A 195 11.49 -6.08 -22.52
N ILE A 196 12.80 -5.96 -22.57
CA ILE A 196 13.68 -7.00 -23.11
C ILE A 196 14.02 -7.97 -21.97
N ASP A 197 13.86 -9.28 -22.21
CA ASP A 197 14.16 -10.32 -21.22
C ASP A 197 15.68 -10.51 -21.00
N ASN A 198 16.49 -10.17 -21.99
CA ASN A 198 17.95 -10.31 -21.93
C ASN A 198 18.66 -8.98 -22.16
N TYR A 199 19.43 -8.52 -21.19
CA TYR A 199 20.21 -7.28 -21.24
C TYR A 199 21.56 -7.49 -21.93
N GLY A 200 21.56 -8.08 -23.15
CA GLY A 200 22.76 -8.18 -23.96
C GLY A 200 23.83 -9.19 -23.49
N THR A 201 23.50 -10.08 -22.59
CA THR A 201 24.35 -11.22 -22.23
C THR A 201 23.49 -12.48 -22.20
N ASP A 202 23.90 -13.50 -22.94
CA ASP A 202 23.19 -14.77 -23.06
C ASP A 202 23.00 -15.56 -21.75
N GLN A 203 23.42 -15.03 -20.63
CA GLN A 203 23.50 -15.77 -19.37
C GLN A 203 22.64 -15.21 -18.22
N VAL A 204 22.05 -14.02 -18.31
CA VAL A 204 21.27 -13.43 -17.20
C VAL A 204 19.96 -12.86 -17.73
N SER A 205 18.88 -13.62 -17.58
CA SER A 205 17.53 -13.05 -17.71
C SER A 205 17.36 -11.96 -16.65
N MET A 206 17.01 -10.75 -17.05
CA MET A 206 16.68 -9.69 -16.12
C MET A 206 15.32 -10.00 -15.51
N LYS A 207 15.35 -10.64 -14.34
CA LYS A 207 14.17 -10.70 -13.50
C LYS A 207 13.76 -9.27 -13.11
N MET A 208 12.48 -8.97 -13.18
CA MET A 208 11.94 -7.71 -12.61
C MET A 208 12.38 -7.60 -11.16
N ILE A 209 12.83 -6.41 -10.77
CA ILE A 209 13.26 -6.14 -9.40
C ILE A 209 12.04 -6.16 -8.48
N GLU A 210 10.86 -5.90 -9.05
CA GLU A 210 9.60 -5.73 -8.32
C GLU A 210 9.66 -4.54 -7.33
N MET A 211 10.37 -3.49 -7.75
CA MET A 211 10.43 -2.18 -7.11
C MET A 211 10.19 -1.15 -8.21
N ASP A 212 8.97 -0.63 -8.31
CA ASP A 212 8.50 0.14 -9.47
C ASP A 212 9.41 1.28 -9.89
N TYR A 213 10.03 1.98 -8.94
CA TYR A 213 10.96 3.09 -9.24
C TYR A 213 12.14 2.62 -10.06
N PHE A 214 12.73 1.49 -9.72
CA PHE A 214 13.89 0.94 -10.39
C PHE A 214 13.48 0.24 -11.68
N ASP A 215 12.34 -0.46 -11.68
CA ASP A 215 11.81 -1.08 -12.90
C ASP A 215 11.49 -0.02 -13.96
N ILE A 216 10.93 1.13 -13.57
CA ILE A 216 10.69 2.27 -14.47
C ILE A 216 12.04 2.85 -14.95
N LEU A 217 13.01 3.05 -14.03
CA LEU A 217 14.32 3.60 -14.38
C LEU A 217 15.03 2.72 -15.42
N PHE A 218 15.04 1.42 -15.23
CA PHE A 218 15.76 0.53 -16.15
C PHE A 218 15.02 0.33 -17.46
N ARG A 219 13.69 0.27 -17.45
CA ARG A 219 12.89 0.02 -18.65
C ARG A 219 12.59 1.26 -19.46
N GLN A 220 12.38 2.40 -18.82
CA GLN A 220 11.94 3.66 -19.46
C GLN A 220 12.99 4.77 -19.30
N GLY A 221 14.12 4.52 -18.64
CA GLY A 221 15.19 5.44 -18.44
C GLY A 221 14.87 6.61 -17.51
N ILE A 222 15.82 7.54 -17.44
CA ILE A 222 15.66 8.78 -16.66
C ILE A 222 14.46 9.60 -17.17
N ILE A 223 14.25 9.62 -18.49
CA ILE A 223 13.13 10.34 -19.10
C ILE A 223 11.79 9.78 -18.60
N GLY A 224 11.62 8.45 -18.52
CA GLY A 224 10.42 7.83 -17.97
C GLY A 224 10.16 8.22 -16.51
N ILE A 225 11.20 8.21 -15.67
CA ILE A 225 11.12 8.67 -14.27
C ILE A 225 10.64 10.12 -14.20
N VAL A 226 11.25 11.01 -14.99
CA VAL A 226 10.92 12.45 -14.98
C VAL A 226 9.48 12.68 -15.45
N ILE A 227 9.01 11.98 -16.47
CA ILE A 227 7.64 12.11 -16.96
C ILE A 227 6.64 11.64 -15.91
N ILE A 228 6.81 10.44 -15.36
CA ILE A 228 5.85 9.84 -14.44
C ILE A 228 5.83 10.60 -13.10
N PHE A 229 6.97 10.71 -12.44
CA PHE A 229 7.01 11.33 -11.11
C PHE A 229 6.97 12.86 -11.18
N GLY A 230 7.54 13.46 -12.22
CA GLY A 230 7.40 14.90 -12.49
C GLY A 230 5.94 15.29 -12.67
N GLY A 231 5.16 14.53 -13.44
CA GLY A 231 3.72 14.73 -13.61
C GLY A 231 2.95 14.68 -12.28
N ILE A 232 3.25 13.69 -11.43
CA ILE A 232 2.65 13.57 -10.10
C ILE A 232 2.98 14.80 -9.23
N VAL A 233 4.26 15.17 -9.15
CA VAL A 233 4.73 16.31 -8.35
C VAL A 233 4.13 17.62 -8.85
N MET A 234 4.09 17.83 -10.18
CA MET A 234 3.48 19.03 -10.76
C MET A 234 1.99 19.15 -10.45
N THR A 235 1.26 18.03 -10.52
CA THR A 235 -0.17 17.97 -10.19
C THR A 235 -0.42 18.35 -8.73
N ILE A 236 0.34 17.78 -7.80
CA ILE A 236 0.23 18.08 -6.37
C ILE A 236 0.57 19.54 -6.08
N ASN A 237 1.66 20.06 -6.64
CA ASN A 237 2.10 21.42 -6.41
C ASN A 237 1.13 22.45 -6.98
N LYS A 238 0.62 22.23 -8.20
CA LYS A 238 -0.40 23.11 -8.80
C LYS A 238 -1.64 23.16 -7.92
N LYS A 239 -2.08 22.04 -7.39
CA LYS A 239 -3.27 21.99 -6.54
C LYS A 239 -3.06 22.62 -5.17
N LYS A 240 -1.91 22.41 -4.52
CA LYS A 240 -1.58 23.05 -3.24
C LYS A 240 -1.62 24.57 -3.32
N ARG A 241 -1.26 25.17 -4.47
CA ARG A 241 -1.32 26.61 -4.70
C ARG A 241 -2.74 27.16 -4.81
N THR A 242 -3.67 26.33 -5.29
CA THR A 242 -5.05 26.76 -5.57
C THR A 242 -6.04 26.44 -4.47
N LYS A 243 -5.91 25.28 -3.83
CA LYS A 243 -6.84 24.81 -2.79
C LYS A 243 -6.20 23.76 -1.87
N LYS A 244 -6.82 23.57 -0.69
CA LYS A 244 -6.47 22.48 0.21
C LYS A 244 -6.87 21.13 -0.40
N ILE A 245 -5.90 20.23 -0.52
CA ILE A 245 -6.13 18.86 -0.99
C ILE A 245 -6.77 18.06 0.14
N ASN A 246 -7.71 17.17 -0.20
CA ASN A 246 -8.30 16.27 0.78
C ASN A 246 -7.24 15.30 1.32
N ASP A 247 -7.12 15.23 2.63
CA ASP A 247 -6.13 14.39 3.33
C ASP A 247 -6.22 12.91 2.94
N VAL A 248 -7.42 12.42 2.59
CA VAL A 248 -7.64 11.00 2.21
C VAL A 248 -6.96 10.67 0.90
N TYR A 249 -7.02 11.59 -0.08
CA TYR A 249 -6.34 11.40 -1.37
C TYR A 249 -4.83 11.39 -1.21
N LEU A 250 -4.31 12.31 -0.37
CA LEU A 250 -2.88 12.34 -0.06
C LEU A 250 -2.41 11.10 0.68
N LEU A 251 -3.20 10.58 1.63
CA LEU A 251 -2.88 9.35 2.35
C LEU A 251 -2.85 8.15 1.40
N SER A 252 -3.84 8.03 0.52
CA SER A 252 -3.91 6.95 -0.46
C SER A 252 -2.76 7.01 -1.47
N LEU A 253 -2.41 8.21 -1.96
CA LEU A 253 -1.25 8.40 -2.84
C LEU A 253 0.07 8.09 -2.11
N PHE A 254 0.21 8.50 -0.86
CA PHE A 254 1.37 8.18 -0.03
C PHE A 254 1.55 6.66 0.15
N LEU A 255 0.46 5.94 0.42
CA LEU A 255 0.49 4.47 0.47
C LEU A 255 0.90 3.86 -0.86
N SER A 256 0.37 4.37 -1.98
CA SER A 256 0.76 3.91 -3.33
C SER A 256 2.27 4.07 -3.56
N ILE A 257 2.84 5.20 -3.16
CA ILE A 257 4.28 5.51 -3.29
C ILE A 257 5.12 4.54 -2.44
N ILE A 258 4.72 4.29 -1.18
CA ILE A 258 5.44 3.34 -0.31
C ILE A 258 5.34 1.92 -0.85
N LEU A 259 4.16 1.49 -1.28
CA LEU A 259 3.97 0.14 -1.80
C LEU A 259 4.72 -0.06 -3.12
N ALA A 260 4.79 0.94 -3.99
CA ALA A 260 5.60 0.91 -5.21
C ALA A 260 7.09 0.66 -4.92
N LEU A 261 7.58 1.11 -3.76
CA LEU A 261 8.96 0.86 -3.31
C LEU A 261 9.13 -0.52 -2.67
N LEU A 262 8.15 -0.96 -1.85
CA LEU A 262 8.31 -2.15 -1.01
C LEU A 262 7.77 -3.43 -1.64
N THR A 263 6.65 -3.35 -2.37
CA THR A 263 5.96 -4.53 -2.91
C THR A 263 6.02 -4.62 -4.43
N GLY A 264 6.29 -3.48 -5.10
CA GLY A 264 6.22 -3.38 -6.57
C GLY A 264 4.81 -3.57 -7.11
N HIS A 265 4.70 -3.57 -8.44
CA HIS A 265 3.44 -3.80 -9.16
C HIS A 265 2.30 -2.82 -8.79
N VAL A 266 2.63 -1.58 -8.46
CA VAL A 266 1.67 -0.52 -8.13
C VAL A 266 1.51 0.45 -9.30
N ILE A 267 2.63 1.01 -9.76
CA ILE A 267 2.65 1.96 -10.89
C ILE A 267 2.82 1.22 -12.21
N THR A 268 3.59 0.14 -12.19
CA THR A 268 3.93 -0.65 -13.39
C THR A 268 2.86 -1.68 -13.76
N SER A 269 1.97 -2.07 -12.84
CA SER A 269 0.89 -3.01 -13.12
C SER A 269 -0.40 -2.27 -13.55
N PRO A 270 -1.00 -2.61 -14.70
CA PRO A 270 -2.25 -2.00 -15.17
C PRO A 270 -3.41 -2.16 -14.20
N SER A 271 -3.50 -3.32 -13.51
CA SER A 271 -4.56 -3.61 -12.54
C SER A 271 -4.58 -2.67 -11.34
N VAL A 272 -3.42 -2.14 -10.94
CA VAL A 272 -3.26 -1.26 -9.78
C VAL A 272 -3.12 0.20 -10.19
N SER A 273 -2.35 0.49 -11.23
CA SER A 273 -2.02 1.86 -11.67
C SER A 273 -3.25 2.68 -12.03
N ILE A 274 -4.33 2.05 -12.49
CA ILE A 274 -5.61 2.73 -12.73
C ILE A 274 -6.16 3.41 -11.47
N TYR A 275 -6.00 2.82 -10.29
CA TYR A 275 -6.43 3.43 -9.03
C TYR A 275 -5.53 4.60 -8.63
N VAL A 276 -4.23 4.49 -8.91
CA VAL A 276 -3.28 5.60 -8.69
C VAL A 276 -3.62 6.77 -9.61
N ALA A 277 -3.90 6.50 -10.88
CA ALA A 277 -4.34 7.52 -11.85
C ALA A 277 -5.64 8.20 -11.42
N LEU A 278 -6.64 7.42 -10.97
CA LEU A 278 -7.90 7.97 -10.45
C LEU A 278 -7.69 8.86 -9.22
N ILE A 279 -6.76 8.51 -8.33
CA ILE A 279 -6.45 9.34 -7.16
C ILE A 279 -5.80 10.66 -7.59
N ILE A 280 -4.88 10.60 -8.55
CA ILE A 280 -4.24 11.80 -9.12
C ILE A 280 -5.29 12.70 -9.79
N ASP A 281 -6.22 12.12 -10.54
CA ASP A 281 -7.34 12.83 -11.13
C ASP A 281 -8.25 13.47 -10.06
N LEU A 282 -8.58 12.75 -9.00
CA LEU A 282 -9.35 13.27 -7.87
C LEU A 282 -8.60 14.41 -7.13
N ILE A 283 -7.29 14.33 -7.01
CA ILE A 283 -6.47 15.43 -6.50
C ILE A 283 -6.55 16.64 -7.43
N TYR A 284 -6.51 16.43 -8.72
CA TYR A 284 -6.54 17.51 -9.72
C TYR A 284 -7.94 18.11 -9.87
N ASN A 285 -8.97 17.31 -10.06
CA ASN A 285 -10.35 17.72 -10.43
C ASN A 285 -11.33 17.72 -9.26
N GLY A 286 -11.09 17.00 -8.18
CA GLY A 286 -12.05 16.71 -7.10
C GLY A 286 -12.72 17.91 -6.42
N ASN A 287 -12.16 19.12 -6.57
CA ASN A 287 -12.77 20.34 -6.06
C ASN A 287 -13.55 21.14 -7.12
N ILE A 288 -13.51 20.77 -8.39
CA ILE A 288 -14.26 21.48 -9.43
C ILE A 288 -15.74 21.21 -9.24
N LYS A 289 -16.11 19.97 -8.94
CA LYS A 289 -17.52 19.58 -8.67
C LYS A 289 -18.10 20.19 -7.40
N GLU A 290 -17.28 20.41 -6.36
CA GLU A 290 -17.74 21.12 -5.15
C GLU A 290 -18.04 22.61 -5.44
N ILE A 291 -17.28 23.23 -6.32
CA ILE A 291 -17.49 24.65 -6.70
C ILE A 291 -18.76 24.81 -7.58
N GLU A 292 -19.02 23.87 -8.49
CA GLU A 292 -20.24 23.88 -9.28
C GLU A 292 -21.47 23.65 -8.42
N ASN A 293 -21.39 22.72 -7.46
CA ASN A 293 -22.48 22.48 -6.50
C ASN A 293 -22.72 23.67 -5.53
N ASP A 294 -21.67 24.38 -5.10
CA ASP A 294 -21.84 25.58 -4.30
C ASP A 294 -22.40 26.76 -5.14
N LYS A 295 -21.96 26.91 -6.38
CA LYS A 295 -22.53 27.93 -7.29
C LYS A 295 -24.00 27.64 -7.61
N THR A 296 -24.38 26.39 -7.83
CA THR A 296 -25.77 26.01 -8.07
C THR A 296 -26.65 26.15 -6.82
N ARG A 297 -26.10 26.00 -5.62
CA ARG A 297 -26.81 26.31 -4.36
C ARG A 297 -27.01 27.79 -4.12
N VAL A 298 -26.06 28.63 -4.51
CA VAL A 298 -26.14 30.10 -4.35
C VAL A 298 -27.05 30.72 -5.42
N CYS A 299 -27.22 30.12 -6.60
CA CYS A 299 -28.14 30.60 -7.62
C CYS A 299 -29.61 30.18 -7.40
N ASN A 300 -29.87 29.30 -6.43
CA ASN A 300 -31.25 28.84 -6.09
C ASN A 300 -31.77 29.49 -4.78
N CYS A 301 -31.13 30.52 -4.30
CA CYS A 301 -31.62 31.46 -3.28
C CYS A 301 -31.86 32.84 -3.92
#